data_3bedb86a80bd2561a438cd04e9b106c2
#
_entry.id   3bedb86a80bd2561a438cd04e9b106c2
#
_cell.length_a   1.000
_cell.length_b   1.000
_cell.length_c   1.000
_cell.angle_alpha   90.00
_cell.angle_beta   90.00
_cell.angle_gamma   90.00
#
_symmetry.space_group_name_H-M   'P 1'
#
loop_
_entity.id
_entity.type
_entity.pdbx_description
1 polymer ?
#
loop_
_entity_poly.entity_id
_entity_poly.type
_entity_poly.pdbx_seq_one_letter_code
_entity_poly.pdbx_strand_id
1 'polypeptide(L)'
;MDWTELRLTVPVSDTDRAADIANMVVPYGLYIEDYSDLEEGAREIAHIDLIDEELLARDRKHSTIHLYISPEESPAEAAAYLRERLTAAGIPHELAAEQVSEEDWANNWKAYFKPLPVGQRLLIRPTWETVEDAGGRQVLSIDPGMAFGTGGHDTTRLVLETLERHITPETDLLDVGCGSGILSIAALLLGARSAVGVDIDPLAVKTAEENGRINGFIPPRLTLLQGDLVEKITGQYGVVAANIVADAIIALSPAIPRFLLPGGVYIVSGIIDTRETDVTTALASCGFTVTERHEHGGWLCLGCRL
;
A
#
# COMPACT_ATOMS: atom_id res chain seq x y z
N MET A 1 1.36 16.92 -20.57
CA MET A 1 1.45 18.02 -19.60
C MET A 1 2.56 17.66 -18.64
N ASP A 2 3.44 18.57 -18.27
CA ASP A 2 4.63 18.22 -17.51
C ASP A 2 4.30 18.19 -16.01
N TRP A 3 4.68 17.13 -15.34
CA TRP A 3 4.62 17.00 -13.89
C TRP A 3 5.76 17.75 -13.24
N THR A 4 5.60 18.15 -11.98
CA THR A 4 6.70 18.75 -11.21
C THR A 4 7.12 17.78 -10.12
N GLU A 5 8.37 17.35 -10.15
CA GLU A 5 8.99 16.62 -9.05
C GLU A 5 9.49 17.62 -8.00
N LEU A 6 9.05 17.45 -6.75
CA LEU A 6 9.63 18.09 -5.59
C LEU A 6 10.52 17.08 -4.88
N ARG A 7 11.80 17.36 -4.77
CA ARG A 7 12.77 16.56 -4.01
C ARG A 7 13.01 17.21 -2.67
N LEU A 8 12.59 16.53 -1.60
CA LEU A 8 12.73 16.94 -0.23
C LEU A 8 13.83 16.12 0.45
N THR A 9 14.98 16.73 0.72
CA THR A 9 16.09 16.09 1.42
C THR A 9 16.05 16.46 2.90
N VAL A 10 16.06 15.44 3.78
CA VAL A 10 16.00 15.59 5.24
C VAL A 10 17.01 14.65 5.91
N PRO A 11 17.43 14.90 7.16
CA PRO A 11 18.18 13.93 7.94
C PRO A 11 17.40 12.61 8.09
N VAL A 12 18.08 11.47 8.02
CA VAL A 12 17.46 10.13 8.15
C VAL A 12 16.60 10.01 9.41
N SER A 13 17.02 10.62 10.52
CA SER A 13 16.25 10.62 11.78
C SER A 13 14.87 11.31 11.68
N ASP A 14 14.63 12.08 10.66
CA ASP A 14 13.40 12.85 10.44
C ASP A 14 12.61 12.38 9.23
N THR A 15 13.04 11.30 8.56
CA THR A 15 12.43 10.79 7.32
C THR A 15 10.93 10.53 7.48
N ASP A 16 10.53 9.76 8.49
CA ASP A 16 9.12 9.40 8.71
C ASP A 16 8.26 10.63 8.98
N ARG A 17 8.73 11.53 9.83
CA ARG A 17 8.03 12.78 10.16
C ARG A 17 7.89 13.70 8.96
N ALA A 18 8.91 13.75 8.11
CA ALA A 18 8.89 14.52 6.87
C ALA A 18 7.97 13.88 5.83
N ALA A 19 7.97 12.55 5.73
CA ALA A 19 7.08 11.79 4.86
C ALA A 19 5.61 11.97 5.23
N ASP A 20 5.27 11.99 6.53
CA ASP A 20 3.92 12.28 7.00
C ASP A 20 3.44 13.67 6.55
N ILE A 21 4.31 14.68 6.67
CA ILE A 21 4.00 16.04 6.20
C ILE A 21 3.85 16.05 4.66
N ALA A 22 4.71 15.35 3.96
CA ALA A 22 4.71 15.26 2.50
C ALA A 22 3.46 14.53 1.96
N ASN A 23 3.00 13.49 2.63
CA ASN A 23 1.76 12.77 2.29
C ASN A 23 0.49 13.65 2.34
N MET A 24 0.53 14.76 3.08
CA MET A 24 -0.60 15.70 3.10
C MET A 24 -0.70 16.56 1.82
N VAL A 25 0.35 16.55 1.00
CA VAL A 25 0.43 17.38 -0.23
C VAL A 25 0.13 16.56 -1.48
N VAL A 26 0.46 15.26 -1.46
CA VAL A 26 0.27 14.39 -2.62
C VAL A 26 -0.58 13.17 -2.25
N PRO A 27 -1.74 12.98 -2.90
CA PRO A 27 -2.60 11.82 -2.67
C PRO A 27 -2.08 10.54 -3.31
N TYR A 28 -1.05 10.62 -4.16
CA TYR A 28 -0.58 9.52 -5.01
C TYR A 28 0.55 8.69 -4.41
N GLY A 29 0.98 9.05 -3.19
CA GLY A 29 2.10 8.39 -2.51
C GLY A 29 3.43 9.10 -2.73
N LEU A 30 4.43 8.65 -1.98
CA LEU A 30 5.79 9.17 -1.96
C LEU A 30 6.76 8.07 -2.38
N TYR A 31 7.86 8.48 -2.99
CA TYR A 31 9.04 7.64 -3.10
C TYR A 31 10.12 8.16 -2.15
N ILE A 32 10.68 7.28 -1.31
CA ILE A 32 11.72 7.64 -0.35
C ILE A 32 13.01 6.91 -0.75
N GLU A 33 14.05 7.68 -1.00
CA GLU A 33 15.39 7.20 -1.26
C GLU A 33 16.20 7.32 0.03
N ASP A 34 16.40 6.18 0.71
CA ASP A 34 17.18 6.09 1.96
C ASP A 34 18.20 4.95 1.84
N TYR A 35 19.45 5.29 2.09
CA TYR A 35 20.58 4.35 2.03
C TYR A 35 21.23 4.14 3.41
N SER A 36 20.58 4.55 4.49
CA SER A 36 21.15 4.51 5.84
C SER A 36 21.40 3.09 6.35
N ASP A 37 20.53 2.15 6.00
CA ASP A 37 20.56 0.74 6.41
C ASP A 37 21.01 -0.24 5.31
N LEU A 38 21.59 0.27 4.23
CA LEU A 38 21.93 -0.50 3.02
C LEU A 38 22.67 -1.81 3.31
N GLU A 39 23.62 -1.82 4.28
CA GLU A 39 24.42 -3.00 4.61
C GLU A 39 23.63 -4.03 5.44
N GLU A 40 22.74 -3.55 6.31
CA GLU A 40 21.90 -4.39 7.16
C GLU A 40 20.77 -5.00 6.33
N GLY A 41 20.10 -4.20 5.51
CA GLY A 41 19.06 -4.66 4.59
C GLY A 41 19.58 -5.62 3.52
N ALA A 42 20.78 -5.40 2.97
CA ALA A 42 21.37 -6.34 2.01
C ALA A 42 21.69 -7.72 2.63
N ARG A 43 22.10 -7.77 3.90
CA ARG A 43 22.37 -9.03 4.61
C ARG A 43 21.09 -9.75 5.02
N GLU A 44 20.11 -9.02 5.53
CA GLU A 44 18.88 -9.62 6.05
C GLU A 44 17.90 -10.03 4.95
N ILE A 45 17.78 -9.21 3.89
CA ILE A 45 16.76 -9.41 2.85
C ILE A 45 17.28 -10.20 1.66
N ALA A 46 18.51 -9.91 1.21
CA ALA A 46 19.03 -10.45 -0.04
C ALA A 46 20.08 -11.56 0.14
N HIS A 47 20.59 -11.78 1.35
CA HIS A 47 21.74 -12.67 1.64
C HIS A 47 22.95 -12.40 0.71
N ILE A 48 23.18 -11.16 0.33
CA ILE A 48 24.23 -10.72 -0.58
C ILE A 48 25.35 -10.06 0.23
N ASP A 49 26.55 -10.61 0.14
CA ASP A 49 27.75 -10.03 0.77
C ASP A 49 28.48 -8.99 -0.12
N LEU A 50 28.03 -8.79 -1.35
CA LEU A 50 28.59 -7.84 -2.31
C LEU A 50 27.57 -6.75 -2.64
N ILE A 51 27.80 -5.55 -2.11
CA ILE A 51 27.06 -4.34 -2.43
C ILE A 51 27.87 -3.54 -3.47
N ASP A 52 27.20 -3.00 -4.47
CA ASP A 52 27.83 -2.17 -5.50
C ASP A 52 28.53 -0.95 -4.86
N GLU A 53 29.78 -0.70 -5.28
CA GLU A 53 30.58 0.41 -4.76
C GLU A 53 29.92 1.78 -4.99
N GLU A 54 29.14 1.94 -6.05
CA GLU A 54 28.37 3.16 -6.32
C GLU A 54 27.25 3.38 -5.30
N LEU A 55 26.60 2.32 -4.83
CA LEU A 55 25.59 2.38 -3.76
C LEU A 55 26.23 2.68 -2.40
N LEU A 56 27.43 2.13 -2.14
CA LEU A 56 28.16 2.41 -0.91
C LEU A 56 28.65 3.86 -0.83
N ALA A 57 28.79 4.54 -1.97
CA ALA A 57 29.20 5.95 -2.05
C ALA A 57 28.04 6.95 -1.86
N ARG A 58 26.78 6.46 -1.79
CA ARG A 58 25.60 7.31 -1.58
C ARG A 58 25.56 7.95 -0.20
N ASP A 59 24.88 9.08 -0.08
CA ASP A 59 24.66 9.76 1.20
C ASP A 59 23.82 8.86 2.14
N ARG A 60 24.35 8.58 3.32
CA ARG A 60 23.72 7.76 4.35
C ARG A 60 23.21 8.56 5.54
N LYS A 61 23.37 9.89 5.51
CA LYS A 61 22.95 10.78 6.59
C LYS A 61 21.65 11.48 6.29
N HIS A 62 21.29 11.54 5.01
CA HIS A 62 20.06 12.15 4.54
C HIS A 62 19.29 11.17 3.70
N SER A 63 17.98 11.25 3.77
CA SER A 63 17.02 10.65 2.86
C SER A 63 16.44 11.69 1.92
N THR A 64 16.03 11.27 0.74
CA THR A 64 15.32 12.13 -0.22
C THR A 64 13.92 11.61 -0.44
N ILE A 65 12.94 12.45 -0.18
CA ILE A 65 11.52 12.17 -0.41
C ILE A 65 11.13 12.84 -1.72
N HIS A 66 10.64 12.04 -2.66
CA HIS A 66 10.21 12.47 -3.98
C HIS A 66 8.69 12.60 -4.02
N LEU A 67 8.21 13.78 -4.34
CA LEU A 67 6.81 14.10 -4.50
C LEU A 67 6.55 14.53 -5.94
N TYR A 68 5.49 14.04 -6.53
CA TYR A 68 5.11 14.40 -7.89
C TYR A 68 3.80 15.17 -7.88
N ILE A 69 3.87 16.43 -8.31
CA ILE A 69 2.74 17.35 -8.33
C ILE A 69 2.12 17.34 -9.73
N SER A 70 0.82 17.08 -9.79
CA SER A 70 0.06 17.05 -11.03
C SER A 70 0.07 18.41 -11.74
N PRO A 71 -0.01 18.43 -13.09
CA PRO A 71 -0.16 19.68 -13.84
C PRO A 71 -1.41 20.49 -13.49
N GLU A 72 -2.40 19.87 -12.86
CA GLU A 72 -3.64 20.52 -12.40
C GLU A 72 -3.49 21.21 -11.02
N GLU A 73 -2.40 20.90 -10.33
CA GLU A 73 -2.08 21.43 -9.01
C GLU A 73 -0.99 22.50 -9.10
N SER A 74 -0.79 23.27 -8.01
CA SER A 74 0.22 24.33 -7.95
C SER A 74 1.49 23.83 -7.26
N PRO A 75 2.59 23.53 -7.99
CA PRO A 75 3.85 23.12 -7.37
C PRO A 75 4.42 24.17 -6.41
N ALA A 76 4.14 25.46 -6.68
CA ALA A 76 4.59 26.55 -5.83
C ALA A 76 3.87 26.56 -4.48
N GLU A 77 2.56 26.26 -4.45
CA GLU A 77 1.77 26.17 -3.21
C GLU A 77 2.18 24.94 -2.41
N ALA A 78 2.36 23.80 -3.09
CA ALA A 78 2.86 22.58 -2.48
C ALA A 78 4.22 22.79 -1.81
N ALA A 79 5.17 23.40 -2.52
CA ALA A 79 6.50 23.72 -1.98
C ALA A 79 6.45 24.72 -0.82
N ALA A 80 5.56 25.72 -0.89
CA ALA A 80 5.38 26.68 0.20
C ALA A 80 4.82 26.00 1.46
N TYR A 81 3.80 25.17 1.30
CA TYR A 81 3.21 24.38 2.39
C TYR A 81 4.25 23.49 3.06
N LEU A 82 5.03 22.71 2.28
CA LEU A 82 6.06 21.85 2.81
C LEU A 82 7.09 22.62 3.62
N ARG A 83 7.63 23.73 3.09
CA ARG A 83 8.59 24.57 3.82
C ARG A 83 8.03 25.11 5.13
N GLU A 84 6.79 25.58 5.13
CA GLU A 84 6.14 26.09 6.33
C GLU A 84 6.00 24.98 7.39
N ARG A 85 5.47 23.83 7.02
CA ARG A 85 5.22 22.71 7.95
C ARG A 85 6.49 22.08 8.48
N LEU A 86 7.48 21.84 7.62
CA LEU A 86 8.76 21.30 8.04
C LEU A 86 9.51 22.25 8.96
N THR A 87 9.49 23.56 8.67
CA THR A 87 10.06 24.58 9.55
C THR A 87 9.37 24.62 10.90
N ALA A 88 8.02 24.57 10.92
CA ALA A 88 7.24 24.54 12.16
C ALA A 88 7.49 23.27 12.98
N ALA A 89 7.77 22.14 12.31
CA ALA A 89 8.14 20.87 12.95
C ALA A 89 9.61 20.81 13.41
N GLY A 90 10.42 21.83 13.07
CA GLY A 90 11.84 21.88 13.40
C GLY A 90 12.71 20.90 12.62
N ILE A 91 12.22 20.47 11.44
CA ILE A 91 12.92 19.50 10.57
C ILE A 91 13.85 20.27 9.62
N PRO A 92 15.18 20.08 9.70
CA PRO A 92 16.11 20.61 8.69
C PRO A 92 15.77 20.01 7.32
N HIS A 93 15.70 20.83 6.29
CA HIS A 93 15.30 20.35 4.97
C HIS A 93 15.89 21.18 3.84
N GLU A 94 16.10 20.52 2.70
CA GLU A 94 16.33 21.15 1.40
C GLU A 94 15.22 20.71 0.46
N LEU A 95 14.65 21.68 -0.30
CA LEU A 95 13.56 21.42 -1.24
C LEU A 95 13.95 21.96 -2.61
N ALA A 96 14.11 21.05 -3.57
CA ALA A 96 14.32 21.33 -4.99
C ALA A 96 13.06 21.00 -5.79
N ALA A 97 12.83 21.73 -6.89
CA ALA A 97 11.75 21.47 -7.84
C ALA A 97 12.32 21.32 -9.24
N GLU A 98 11.90 20.29 -9.95
CA GLU A 98 12.30 20.01 -11.32
C GLU A 98 11.07 19.65 -12.16
N GLN A 99 11.00 20.13 -13.41
CA GLN A 99 9.95 19.70 -14.32
C GLN A 99 10.34 18.35 -14.93
N VAL A 100 9.42 17.39 -14.85
CA VAL A 100 9.58 16.04 -15.37
C VAL A 100 8.53 15.81 -16.43
N SER A 101 8.95 15.37 -17.62
CA SER A 101 7.99 14.98 -18.64
C SER A 101 7.18 13.77 -18.20
N GLU A 102 5.92 13.66 -18.65
CA GLU A 102 5.05 12.54 -18.32
C GLU A 102 5.69 11.19 -18.68
N GLU A 103 6.48 11.13 -19.76
CA GLU A 103 7.22 9.93 -20.17
C GLU A 103 8.40 9.63 -19.25
N ASP A 104 9.14 10.64 -18.79
CA ASP A 104 10.28 10.46 -17.88
C ASP A 104 9.80 10.10 -16.48
N TRP A 105 8.70 10.70 -16.01
CA TRP A 105 8.06 10.32 -14.76
C TRP A 105 7.63 8.85 -14.77
N ALA A 106 6.86 8.44 -15.81
CA ALA A 106 6.38 7.07 -15.96
C ALA A 106 7.52 6.04 -16.06
N ASN A 107 8.71 6.44 -16.51
CA ASN A 107 9.87 5.56 -16.64
C ASN A 107 10.75 5.55 -15.38
N ASN A 108 10.92 6.67 -14.72
CA ASN A 108 11.81 6.77 -13.55
C ASN A 108 11.29 5.95 -12.35
N TRP A 109 10.02 6.08 -11.97
CA TRP A 109 9.48 5.31 -10.85
C TRP A 109 9.43 3.79 -11.14
N LYS A 110 9.22 3.39 -12.41
CA LYS A 110 9.23 1.98 -12.83
C LYS A 110 10.56 1.31 -12.59
N ALA A 111 11.68 2.04 -12.67
CA ALA A 111 13.00 1.49 -12.44
C ALA A 111 13.21 1.00 -11.00
N TYR A 112 12.51 1.58 -10.05
CA TYR A 112 12.60 1.24 -8.63
C TYR A 112 11.64 0.13 -8.19
N PHE A 113 10.61 -0.16 -9.00
CA PHE A 113 9.69 -1.25 -8.72
C PHE A 113 10.25 -2.57 -9.25
N LYS A 114 10.80 -3.36 -8.35
CA LYS A 114 11.34 -4.69 -8.63
C LYS A 114 10.42 -5.77 -8.10
N PRO A 115 10.52 -7.01 -8.63
CA PRO A 115 9.77 -8.13 -8.08
C PRO A 115 10.06 -8.30 -6.59
N LEU A 116 8.99 -8.33 -5.78
CA LEU A 116 9.04 -8.36 -4.33
C LEU A 116 8.39 -9.64 -3.79
N PRO A 117 9.13 -10.53 -3.12
CA PRO A 117 8.54 -11.66 -2.41
C PRO A 117 7.79 -11.16 -1.17
N VAL A 118 6.55 -11.63 -0.98
CA VAL A 118 5.73 -11.33 0.19
C VAL A 118 5.24 -12.62 0.81
N GLY A 119 5.35 -12.72 2.13
CA GLY A 119 5.06 -13.95 2.83
C GLY A 119 5.84 -15.15 2.27
N GLN A 120 5.20 -16.30 2.20
CA GLN A 120 5.82 -17.53 1.66
C GLN A 120 5.29 -17.91 0.27
N ARG A 121 4.12 -17.43 -0.12
CA ARG A 121 3.37 -17.93 -1.30
C ARG A 121 3.25 -16.91 -2.44
N LEU A 122 3.50 -15.62 -2.20
CA LEU A 122 3.32 -14.56 -3.19
C LEU A 122 4.64 -13.97 -3.65
N LEU A 123 4.69 -13.58 -4.93
CA LEU A 123 5.71 -12.74 -5.54
C LEU A 123 5.00 -11.63 -6.31
N ILE A 124 5.08 -10.41 -5.83
CA ILE A 124 4.54 -9.24 -6.52
C ILE A 124 5.50 -8.88 -7.64
N ARG A 125 4.99 -8.78 -8.85
CA ARG A 125 5.78 -8.46 -10.04
C ARG A 125 5.15 -7.28 -10.77
N PRO A 126 5.85 -6.15 -10.91
CA PRO A 126 5.46 -5.12 -11.86
C PRO A 126 5.33 -5.68 -13.28
N THR A 127 4.35 -5.20 -14.05
CA THR A 127 4.07 -5.74 -15.40
C THR A 127 5.22 -5.59 -16.39
N TRP A 128 6.12 -4.61 -16.18
CA TRP A 128 7.32 -4.35 -16.99
C TRP A 128 8.55 -5.16 -16.57
N GLU A 129 8.46 -5.90 -15.48
CA GLU A 129 9.56 -6.76 -15.01
C GLU A 129 9.33 -8.23 -15.42
N THR A 130 10.41 -8.95 -15.62
CA THR A 130 10.39 -10.40 -15.87
C THR A 130 10.91 -11.16 -14.66
N VAL A 131 10.33 -12.32 -14.39
CA VAL A 131 10.77 -13.22 -13.33
C VAL A 131 11.09 -14.56 -13.98
N GLU A 132 12.36 -14.96 -13.94
CA GLU A 132 12.81 -16.25 -14.48
C GLU A 132 12.44 -17.42 -13.58
N ASP A 133 12.55 -17.22 -12.26
CA ASP A 133 12.16 -18.21 -11.24
C ASP A 133 11.40 -17.53 -10.10
N ALA A 134 10.18 -17.95 -9.89
CA ALA A 134 9.35 -17.47 -8.78
C ALA A 134 9.57 -18.24 -7.46
N GLY A 135 10.48 -19.21 -7.42
CA GLY A 135 10.75 -20.02 -6.23
C GLY A 135 9.51 -20.78 -5.70
N GLY A 136 8.60 -21.18 -6.58
CA GLY A 136 7.33 -21.84 -6.23
C GLY A 136 6.23 -20.91 -5.74
N ARG A 137 6.44 -19.59 -5.77
CA ARG A 137 5.45 -18.57 -5.38
C ARG A 137 4.46 -18.29 -6.51
N GLN A 138 3.25 -17.89 -6.15
CA GLN A 138 2.27 -17.36 -7.09
C GLN A 138 2.68 -15.95 -7.51
N VAL A 139 2.82 -15.71 -8.81
CA VAL A 139 3.19 -14.39 -9.32
C VAL A 139 1.95 -13.53 -9.44
N LEU A 140 1.92 -12.45 -8.67
CA LEU A 140 0.92 -11.39 -8.74
C LEU A 140 1.48 -10.28 -9.62
N SER A 141 1.00 -10.19 -10.85
CA SER A 141 1.41 -9.15 -11.78
C SER A 141 0.59 -7.88 -11.56
N ILE A 142 1.23 -6.73 -11.39
CA ILE A 142 0.53 -5.49 -11.10
C ILE A 142 1.09 -4.32 -11.91
N ASP A 143 0.18 -3.51 -12.44
CA ASP A 143 0.44 -2.15 -12.88
C ASP A 143 -0.42 -1.23 -11.99
N PRO A 144 0.15 -0.63 -10.96
CA PRO A 144 -0.64 0.18 -10.04
C PRO A 144 -1.15 1.47 -10.68
N GLY A 145 -0.53 1.92 -11.79
CA GLY A 145 -0.84 3.21 -12.38
C GLY A 145 -0.76 4.33 -11.35
N MET A 146 -1.87 5.07 -11.19
CA MET A 146 -2.04 6.12 -10.17
C MET A 146 -2.77 5.62 -8.91
N ALA A 147 -3.19 4.35 -8.86
CA ALA A 147 -3.93 3.80 -7.72
C ALA A 147 -2.98 3.37 -6.60
N PHE A 148 -3.44 3.49 -5.35
CA PHE A 148 -2.72 2.95 -4.18
C PHE A 148 -2.68 1.42 -4.23
N GLY A 149 -1.63 0.83 -3.62
CA GLY A 149 -1.48 -0.62 -3.53
C GLY A 149 -0.49 -1.19 -4.54
N THR A 150 0.75 -0.70 -4.50
CA THR A 150 1.87 -1.21 -5.31
C THR A 150 2.45 -2.52 -4.77
N GLY A 151 2.15 -2.84 -3.51
CA GLY A 151 2.71 -3.98 -2.79
C GLY A 151 3.98 -3.69 -2.00
N GLY A 152 4.66 -2.57 -2.27
CA GLY A 152 5.89 -2.18 -1.56
C GLY A 152 5.65 -1.52 -0.20
N HIS A 153 4.43 -1.04 0.06
CA HIS A 153 4.12 -0.41 1.34
C HIS A 153 3.90 -1.45 2.44
N ASP A 154 4.40 -1.20 3.64
CA ASP A 154 4.32 -2.12 4.77
C ASP A 154 2.89 -2.55 5.12
N THR A 155 1.93 -1.64 5.05
CA THR A 155 0.52 -1.97 5.30
C THR A 155 -0.01 -3.03 4.34
N THR A 156 0.32 -2.90 3.04
CA THR A 156 -0.08 -3.87 2.02
C THR A 156 0.58 -5.22 2.26
N ARG A 157 1.88 -5.21 2.55
CA ARG A 157 2.64 -6.42 2.87
C ARG A 157 2.03 -7.17 4.06
N LEU A 158 1.76 -6.47 5.16
CA LEU A 158 1.17 -7.05 6.37
C LEU A 158 -0.20 -7.70 6.10
N VAL A 159 -1.05 -7.06 5.27
CA VAL A 159 -2.35 -7.65 4.90
C VAL A 159 -2.16 -8.88 4.02
N LEU A 160 -1.27 -8.84 3.02
CA LEU A 160 -1.00 -9.98 2.14
C LEU A 160 -0.49 -11.19 2.93
N GLU A 161 0.44 -11.00 3.86
CA GLU A 161 0.93 -12.05 4.76
C GLU A 161 -0.17 -12.59 5.68
N THR A 162 -1.12 -11.75 6.08
CA THR A 162 -2.28 -12.17 6.86
C THR A 162 -3.26 -12.95 6.01
N LEU A 163 -3.54 -12.53 4.78
CA LEU A 163 -4.39 -13.27 3.84
C LEU A 163 -3.88 -14.68 3.57
N GLU A 164 -2.56 -14.89 3.48
CA GLU A 164 -1.98 -16.24 3.28
C GLU A 164 -2.44 -17.26 4.33
N ARG A 165 -2.76 -16.83 5.55
CA ARG A 165 -3.19 -17.68 6.66
C ARG A 165 -4.69 -17.96 6.66
N HIS A 166 -5.48 -17.07 6.06
CA HIS A 166 -6.94 -17.12 6.16
C HIS A 166 -7.65 -17.54 4.87
N ILE A 167 -6.96 -17.48 3.72
CA ILE A 167 -7.56 -17.86 2.45
C ILE A 167 -7.58 -19.37 2.28
N THR A 168 -8.77 -19.90 2.00
CA THR A 168 -9.06 -21.28 1.65
C THR A 168 -9.85 -21.34 0.33
N PRO A 169 -10.01 -22.54 -0.31
CA PRO A 169 -10.81 -22.67 -1.52
C PRO A 169 -12.30 -22.30 -1.36
N GLU A 170 -12.80 -22.28 -0.14
CA GLU A 170 -14.20 -21.90 0.17
C GLU A 170 -14.35 -20.42 0.49
N THR A 171 -13.24 -19.67 0.59
CA THR A 171 -13.25 -18.26 0.97
C THR A 171 -13.81 -17.39 -0.16
N ASP A 172 -14.83 -16.59 0.17
CA ASP A 172 -15.17 -15.38 -0.57
C ASP A 172 -14.58 -14.19 0.18
N LEU A 173 -13.87 -13.32 -0.54
CA LEU A 173 -13.25 -12.11 0.00
C LEU A 173 -14.08 -10.87 -0.34
N LEU A 174 -14.21 -9.96 0.62
CA LEU A 174 -14.59 -8.56 0.39
C LEU A 174 -13.38 -7.67 0.67
N ASP A 175 -13.01 -6.83 -0.28
CA ASP A 175 -11.89 -5.88 -0.23
C ASP A 175 -12.44 -4.45 -0.29
N VAL A 176 -12.40 -3.74 0.84
CA VAL A 176 -12.97 -2.39 0.98
C VAL A 176 -11.86 -1.36 0.88
N GLY A 177 -11.97 -0.44 -0.09
CA GLY A 177 -10.90 0.44 -0.51
C GLY A 177 -9.86 -0.35 -1.31
N CYS A 178 -10.31 -1.01 -2.39
CA CYS A 178 -9.48 -2.01 -3.08
C CYS A 178 -8.30 -1.43 -3.87
N GLY A 179 -8.29 -0.13 -4.14
CA GLY A 179 -7.20 0.55 -4.84
C GLY A 179 -6.85 -0.14 -6.17
N SER A 180 -5.61 -0.57 -6.31
CA SER A 180 -5.11 -1.34 -7.47
C SER A 180 -5.70 -2.75 -7.62
N GLY A 181 -6.51 -3.22 -6.65
CA GLY A 181 -7.05 -4.56 -6.58
C GLY A 181 -6.08 -5.61 -6.04
N ILE A 182 -4.93 -5.20 -5.51
CA ILE A 182 -3.85 -6.12 -5.11
C ILE A 182 -4.30 -7.17 -4.08
N LEU A 183 -5.10 -6.80 -3.07
CA LEU A 183 -5.57 -7.74 -2.04
C LEU A 183 -6.58 -8.73 -2.62
N SER A 184 -7.51 -8.25 -3.44
CA SER A 184 -8.50 -9.06 -4.15
C SER A 184 -7.82 -10.09 -5.06
N ILE A 185 -6.83 -9.66 -5.86
CA ILE A 185 -6.08 -10.53 -6.79
C ILE A 185 -5.22 -11.52 -6.01
N ALA A 186 -4.54 -11.07 -4.96
CA ALA A 186 -3.76 -11.94 -4.08
C ALA A 186 -4.60 -13.06 -3.49
N ALA A 187 -5.78 -12.74 -2.95
CA ALA A 187 -6.69 -13.74 -2.40
C ALA A 187 -7.07 -14.80 -3.44
N LEU A 188 -7.35 -14.40 -4.68
CA LEU A 188 -7.66 -15.34 -5.76
C LEU A 188 -6.48 -16.22 -6.16
N LEU A 189 -5.26 -15.66 -6.19
CA LEU A 189 -4.03 -16.44 -6.43
C LEU A 189 -3.74 -17.41 -5.28
N LEU A 190 -4.04 -17.04 -4.04
CA LEU A 190 -3.94 -17.90 -2.86
C LEU A 190 -5.00 -18.99 -2.82
N GLY A 191 -6.00 -18.94 -3.70
CA GLY A 191 -6.99 -19.98 -3.88
C GLY A 191 -8.40 -19.61 -3.46
N ALA A 192 -8.70 -18.35 -3.14
CA ALA A 192 -10.07 -17.93 -2.83
C ALA A 192 -11.05 -18.27 -3.97
N ARG A 193 -12.30 -18.58 -3.61
CA ARG A 193 -13.37 -18.90 -4.55
C ARG A 193 -13.75 -17.69 -5.38
N SER A 194 -13.92 -16.55 -4.73
CA SER A 194 -14.25 -15.28 -5.35
C SER A 194 -13.73 -14.10 -4.52
N ALA A 195 -13.63 -12.93 -5.16
CA ALA A 195 -13.34 -11.68 -4.51
C ALA A 195 -14.24 -10.57 -5.06
N VAL A 196 -14.70 -9.71 -4.15
CA VAL A 196 -15.41 -8.48 -4.46
C VAL A 196 -14.61 -7.32 -3.93
N GLY A 197 -14.17 -6.42 -4.80
CA GLY A 197 -13.49 -5.18 -4.43
C GLY A 197 -14.43 -3.99 -4.60
N VAL A 198 -14.34 -3.03 -3.70
CA VAL A 198 -15.06 -1.76 -3.80
C VAL A 198 -14.12 -0.61 -3.52
N ASP A 199 -14.23 0.45 -4.32
CA ASP A 199 -13.50 1.70 -4.11
C ASP A 199 -14.39 2.89 -4.48
N ILE A 200 -14.17 4.00 -3.81
CA ILE A 200 -14.90 5.25 -4.10
C ILE A 200 -14.37 5.90 -5.39
N ASP A 201 -13.07 5.72 -5.68
CA ASP A 201 -12.42 6.28 -6.84
C ASP A 201 -12.68 5.41 -8.09
N PRO A 202 -13.36 5.94 -9.14
CA PRO A 202 -13.56 5.21 -10.38
C PRO A 202 -12.25 4.85 -11.10
N LEU A 203 -11.17 5.62 -10.91
CA LEU A 203 -9.88 5.32 -11.49
C LEU A 203 -9.24 4.09 -10.82
N ALA A 204 -9.34 3.99 -9.50
CA ALA A 204 -8.89 2.82 -8.75
C ALA A 204 -9.65 1.55 -9.21
N VAL A 205 -10.98 1.62 -9.34
CA VAL A 205 -11.79 0.50 -9.85
C VAL A 205 -11.34 0.07 -11.25
N LYS A 206 -11.11 1.01 -12.16
CA LYS A 206 -10.61 0.72 -13.52
C LYS A 206 -9.22 0.05 -13.47
N THR A 207 -8.31 0.57 -12.69
CA THR A 207 -6.96 0.00 -12.51
C THR A 207 -7.05 -1.43 -11.94
N ALA A 208 -7.90 -1.64 -10.93
CA ALA A 208 -8.12 -2.97 -10.36
C ALA A 208 -8.69 -3.97 -11.39
N GLU A 209 -9.60 -3.53 -12.26
CA GLU A 209 -10.10 -4.36 -13.36
C GLU A 209 -9.00 -4.74 -14.36
N GLU A 210 -8.13 -3.79 -14.73
CA GLU A 210 -7.01 -4.02 -15.62
C GLU A 210 -6.03 -5.01 -15.01
N ASN A 211 -5.67 -4.83 -13.74
CA ASN A 211 -4.83 -5.75 -12.98
C ASN A 211 -5.47 -7.14 -12.83
N GLY A 212 -6.78 -7.19 -12.60
CA GLY A 212 -7.52 -8.45 -12.58
C GLY A 212 -7.37 -9.22 -13.88
N ARG A 213 -7.54 -8.56 -15.03
CA ARG A 213 -7.38 -9.18 -16.37
C ARG A 213 -5.95 -9.66 -16.61
N ILE A 214 -4.93 -8.89 -16.19
CA ILE A 214 -3.51 -9.27 -16.30
C ILE A 214 -3.25 -10.60 -15.58
N ASN A 215 -3.92 -10.82 -14.43
CA ASN A 215 -3.77 -12.05 -13.63
C ASN A 215 -4.80 -13.14 -14.00
N GLY A 216 -5.60 -12.95 -15.06
CA GLY A 216 -6.59 -13.93 -15.53
C GLY A 216 -7.88 -13.97 -14.73
N PHE A 217 -8.16 -12.95 -13.92
CA PHE A 217 -9.37 -12.86 -13.11
C PHE A 217 -10.35 -11.83 -13.67
N ILE A 218 -11.57 -12.29 -13.91
CA ILE A 218 -12.69 -11.49 -14.39
C ILE A 218 -13.97 -11.94 -13.66
N PRO A 219 -15.08 -11.20 -13.76
CA PRO A 219 -16.36 -11.68 -13.24
C PRO A 219 -16.74 -13.09 -13.75
N PRO A 220 -17.32 -13.96 -12.91
CA PRO A 220 -17.78 -13.69 -11.55
C PRO A 220 -16.69 -13.90 -10.45
N ARG A 221 -15.47 -14.33 -10.82
CA ARG A 221 -14.44 -14.63 -9.82
C ARG A 221 -13.90 -13.35 -9.17
N LEU A 222 -13.71 -12.29 -9.94
CA LEU A 222 -13.34 -10.95 -9.45
C LEU A 222 -14.44 -9.99 -9.91
N THR A 223 -15.12 -9.37 -8.96
CA THR A 223 -16.12 -8.32 -9.20
C THR A 223 -15.64 -7.03 -8.54
N LEU A 224 -15.59 -5.95 -9.30
CA LEU A 224 -15.12 -4.65 -8.82
C LEU A 224 -16.25 -3.64 -8.96
N LEU A 225 -16.46 -2.84 -7.93
CA LEU A 225 -17.58 -1.93 -7.81
C LEU A 225 -17.10 -0.54 -7.41
N GLN A 226 -17.65 0.48 -8.07
CA GLN A 226 -17.49 1.85 -7.57
C GLN A 226 -18.57 2.10 -6.51
N GLY A 227 -18.14 2.50 -5.30
CA GLY A 227 -19.05 2.81 -4.20
C GLY A 227 -18.33 3.33 -2.98
N ASP A 228 -19.08 4.01 -2.11
CA ASP A 228 -18.56 4.43 -0.82
C ASP A 228 -18.66 3.28 0.18
N LEU A 229 -17.49 2.85 0.69
CA LEU A 229 -17.33 1.74 1.61
C LEU A 229 -18.18 0.52 1.18
N VAL A 230 -19.22 0.20 1.94
CA VAL A 230 -20.04 -1.02 1.74
C VAL A 230 -21.48 -0.76 1.28
N GLU A 231 -21.79 0.43 0.80
CA GLU A 231 -23.18 0.80 0.42
C GLU A 231 -23.80 -0.11 -0.65
N LYS A 232 -22.97 -0.54 -1.63
CA LYS A 232 -23.41 -1.40 -2.74
C LYS A 232 -23.14 -2.88 -2.52
N ILE A 233 -22.61 -3.24 -1.36
CA ILE A 233 -22.19 -4.61 -1.06
C ILE A 233 -23.40 -5.44 -0.58
N THR A 234 -23.47 -6.66 -1.08
CA THR A 234 -24.46 -7.67 -0.69
C THR A 234 -23.76 -8.99 -0.40
N GLY A 235 -24.43 -9.86 0.35
CA GLY A 235 -23.91 -11.18 0.68
C GLY A 235 -23.07 -11.19 1.97
N GLN A 236 -22.43 -12.31 2.22
CA GLN A 236 -21.54 -12.52 3.36
C GLN A 236 -20.24 -13.18 2.89
N TYR A 237 -19.16 -12.88 3.57
CA TYR A 237 -17.79 -13.20 3.18
C TYR A 237 -17.07 -13.93 4.30
N GLY A 238 -16.20 -14.85 3.94
CA GLY A 238 -15.33 -15.54 4.89
C GLY A 238 -14.21 -14.64 5.39
N VAL A 239 -13.78 -13.70 4.55
CA VAL A 239 -12.78 -12.68 4.88
C VAL A 239 -13.25 -11.33 4.36
N VAL A 240 -13.16 -10.32 5.23
CA VAL A 240 -13.30 -8.91 4.84
C VAL A 240 -11.96 -8.25 5.10
N ALA A 241 -11.38 -7.60 4.10
CA ALA A 241 -10.12 -6.85 4.22
C ALA A 241 -10.37 -5.36 3.96
N ALA A 242 -9.65 -4.51 4.69
CA ALA A 242 -9.63 -3.06 4.47
C ALA A 242 -8.23 -2.53 4.81
N ASN A 243 -7.52 -2.05 3.78
CA ASN A 243 -6.24 -1.37 3.95
C ASN A 243 -6.43 0.12 3.65
N ILE A 244 -6.99 0.83 4.62
CA ILE A 244 -7.42 2.23 4.52
C ILE A 244 -7.05 2.98 5.79
N VAL A 245 -7.19 4.31 5.80
CA VAL A 245 -6.85 5.14 6.98
C VAL A 245 -7.70 4.81 8.21
N ALA A 246 -7.16 5.01 9.40
CA ALA A 246 -7.78 4.65 10.68
C ALA A 246 -9.21 5.20 10.85
N ASP A 247 -9.47 6.44 10.43
CA ASP A 247 -10.80 7.05 10.56
C ASP A 247 -11.84 6.36 9.67
N ALA A 248 -11.43 5.93 8.47
CA ALA A 248 -12.30 5.16 7.58
C ALA A 248 -12.57 3.74 8.13
N ILE A 249 -11.59 3.09 8.77
CA ILE A 249 -11.78 1.81 9.46
C ILE A 249 -12.80 1.95 10.59
N ILE A 250 -12.66 3.00 11.42
CA ILE A 250 -13.59 3.29 12.51
C ILE A 250 -15.02 3.49 11.98
N ALA A 251 -15.18 4.26 10.91
CA ALA A 251 -16.48 4.50 10.28
C ALA A 251 -17.08 3.25 9.63
N LEU A 252 -16.24 2.38 9.05
CA LEU A 252 -16.62 1.15 8.38
C LEU A 252 -17.06 0.04 9.36
N SER A 253 -16.36 -0.09 10.49
CA SER A 253 -16.45 -1.24 11.40
C SER A 253 -17.87 -1.55 11.91
N PRO A 254 -18.77 -0.59 12.17
CA PRO A 254 -20.17 -0.88 12.56
C PRO A 254 -20.97 -1.64 11.51
N ALA A 255 -20.61 -1.51 10.23
CA ALA A 255 -21.32 -2.17 9.14
C ALA A 255 -20.83 -3.60 8.87
N ILE A 256 -19.61 -3.94 9.26
CA ILE A 256 -18.94 -5.19 8.87
C ILE A 256 -19.61 -6.47 9.44
N PRO A 257 -20.16 -6.49 10.67
CA PRO A 257 -20.77 -7.71 11.21
C PRO A 257 -21.82 -8.36 10.29
N ARG A 258 -22.57 -7.58 9.54
CA ARG A 258 -23.60 -8.10 8.60
C ARG A 258 -23.01 -8.78 7.36
N PHE A 259 -21.75 -8.48 7.03
CA PHE A 259 -21.05 -9.01 5.86
C PHE A 259 -20.09 -10.17 6.19
N LEU A 260 -19.88 -10.48 7.46
CA LEU A 260 -19.04 -11.61 7.87
C LEU A 260 -19.88 -12.89 8.04
N LEU A 261 -19.38 -13.99 7.48
CA LEU A 261 -19.86 -15.33 7.81
C LEU A 261 -19.49 -15.69 9.26
N PRO A 262 -20.26 -16.58 9.93
CA PRO A 262 -19.85 -17.12 11.22
C PRO A 262 -18.44 -17.70 11.17
N GLY A 263 -17.57 -17.23 12.07
CA GLY A 263 -16.15 -17.59 12.09
C GLY A 263 -15.29 -16.88 11.05
N GLY A 264 -15.86 -15.97 10.29
CA GLY A 264 -15.11 -15.12 9.36
C GLY A 264 -14.11 -14.17 10.05
N VAL A 265 -13.22 -13.60 9.27
CA VAL A 265 -12.15 -12.71 9.74
C VAL A 265 -12.26 -11.34 9.09
N TYR A 266 -12.18 -10.30 9.91
CA TYR A 266 -12.03 -8.92 9.48
C TYR A 266 -10.56 -8.51 9.63
N ILE A 267 -9.89 -8.21 8.53
CA ILE A 267 -8.48 -7.81 8.46
C ILE A 267 -8.42 -6.32 8.16
N VAL A 268 -7.81 -5.54 9.05
CA VAL A 268 -7.66 -4.09 8.88
C VAL A 268 -6.20 -3.67 8.97
N SER A 269 -5.79 -2.75 8.10
CA SER A 269 -4.46 -2.15 8.05
C SER A 269 -4.54 -0.73 7.48
N GLY A 270 -3.39 -0.04 7.39
CA GLY A 270 -3.35 1.40 7.15
C GLY A 270 -3.45 2.20 8.45
N ILE A 271 -3.12 1.55 9.56
CA ILE A 271 -3.19 2.08 10.91
C ILE A 271 -1.78 2.40 11.38
N ILE A 272 -1.48 3.65 11.67
CA ILE A 272 -0.24 4.02 12.37
C ILE A 272 -0.35 3.61 13.85
N ASP A 273 0.76 3.27 14.46
CA ASP A 273 0.82 2.76 15.84
C ASP A 273 0.14 3.67 16.87
N THR A 274 0.28 4.99 16.70
CA THR A 274 -0.34 6.01 17.56
C THR A 274 -1.88 6.00 17.51
N ARG A 275 -2.50 5.39 16.49
CA ARG A 275 -3.95 5.27 16.32
C ARG A 275 -4.51 3.89 16.71
N GLU A 276 -3.65 2.97 17.18
CA GLU A 276 -4.05 1.61 17.56
C GLU A 276 -5.19 1.59 18.58
N THR A 277 -5.09 2.41 19.62
CA THR A 277 -6.10 2.47 20.69
C THR A 277 -7.46 2.91 20.18
N ASP A 278 -7.51 3.90 19.27
CA ASP A 278 -8.76 4.40 18.71
C ASP A 278 -9.46 3.32 17.89
N VAL A 279 -8.69 2.66 17.00
CA VAL A 279 -9.21 1.60 16.14
C VAL A 279 -9.66 0.38 16.95
N THR A 280 -8.85 -0.10 17.89
CA THR A 280 -9.20 -1.28 18.70
C THR A 280 -10.41 -1.02 19.60
N THR A 281 -10.56 0.21 20.11
CA THR A 281 -11.76 0.61 20.88
C THR A 281 -13.00 0.59 19.99
N ALA A 282 -12.92 1.12 18.78
CA ALA A 282 -14.03 1.10 17.83
C ALA A 282 -14.40 -0.33 17.43
N LEU A 283 -13.42 -1.18 17.12
CA LEU A 283 -13.64 -2.60 16.82
C LEU A 283 -14.34 -3.33 17.96
N ALA A 284 -13.87 -3.15 19.20
CA ALA A 284 -14.48 -3.76 20.39
C ALA A 284 -15.93 -3.28 20.59
N SER A 285 -16.24 -2.01 20.34
CA SER A 285 -17.61 -1.47 20.42
C SER A 285 -18.56 -2.09 19.40
N CYS A 286 -18.03 -2.63 18.28
CA CYS A 286 -18.77 -3.34 17.26
C CYS A 286 -18.83 -4.86 17.48
N GLY A 287 -18.30 -5.35 18.60
CA GLY A 287 -18.31 -6.78 18.98
C GLY A 287 -17.09 -7.57 18.49
N PHE A 288 -16.11 -6.91 17.89
CA PHE A 288 -14.91 -7.58 17.41
C PHE A 288 -13.89 -7.80 18.54
N THR A 289 -13.24 -8.95 18.49
CA THR A 289 -12.04 -9.26 19.27
C THR A 289 -10.85 -9.32 18.35
N VAL A 290 -9.79 -8.57 18.67
CA VAL A 290 -8.51 -8.67 17.94
C VAL A 290 -7.86 -10.00 18.29
N THR A 291 -7.67 -10.86 17.32
CA THR A 291 -7.07 -12.20 17.46
C THR A 291 -5.65 -12.27 16.92
N GLU A 292 -5.28 -11.35 16.04
CA GLU A 292 -3.96 -11.24 15.46
C GLU A 292 -3.54 -9.76 15.41
N ARG A 293 -2.27 -9.50 15.72
CA ARG A 293 -1.64 -8.19 15.64
C ARG A 293 -0.27 -8.33 14.99
N HIS A 294 -0.07 -7.65 13.89
CA HIS A 294 1.20 -7.58 13.20
C HIS A 294 1.62 -6.12 13.07
N GLU A 295 2.91 -5.88 13.20
CA GLU A 295 3.49 -4.54 13.15
C GLU A 295 4.78 -4.56 12.34
N HIS A 296 4.97 -3.57 11.50
CA HIS A 296 6.21 -3.31 10.79
C HIS A 296 6.30 -1.83 10.43
N GLY A 297 7.48 -1.19 10.65
CA GLY A 297 7.72 0.20 10.26
C GLY A 297 6.73 1.21 10.87
N GLY A 298 6.19 0.98 12.08
CA GLY A 298 5.18 1.84 12.70
C GLY A 298 3.75 1.66 12.16
N TRP A 299 3.54 0.66 11.28
CA TRP A 299 2.23 0.31 10.73
C TRP A 299 1.70 -0.97 11.32
N LEU A 300 0.39 -1.03 11.46
CA LEU A 300 -0.33 -2.16 12.06
C LEU A 300 -1.25 -2.85 11.06
N CYS A 301 -1.34 -4.17 11.22
CA CYS A 301 -2.40 -4.99 10.65
C CYS A 301 -3.04 -5.83 11.76
N LEU A 302 -4.36 -5.76 11.87
CA LEU A 302 -5.15 -6.46 12.88
C LEU A 302 -6.07 -7.46 12.22
N GLY A 303 -6.05 -8.71 12.70
CA GLY A 303 -7.06 -9.73 12.38
C GLY A 303 -8.08 -9.80 13.50
N CYS A 304 -9.38 -9.66 13.17
CA CYS A 304 -10.46 -9.53 14.12
C CYS A 304 -11.56 -10.56 13.87
N ARG A 305 -12.23 -11.02 14.94
CA ARG A 305 -13.37 -11.92 14.86
C ARG A 305 -14.53 -11.42 15.75
N LEU A 306 -15.76 -11.78 15.37
CA LEU A 306 -16.95 -11.55 16.18
C LEU A 306 -17.08 -12.58 17.29
#